data_22dbf2d47809be0e40ef7bcb8cdbc582
#
_entry.id   22dbf2d47809be0e40ef7bcb8cdbc582
#
_cell.length_a   1.000
_cell.length_b   1.000
_cell.length_c   1.000
_cell.angle_alpha   90.00
_cell.angle_beta   90.00
_cell.angle_gamma   90.00
#
_symmetry.space_group_name_H-M   'P 1'
#
loop_
_entity.id
_entity.type
_entity.pdbx_description
1 polymer ?
#
loop_
_entity_poly.entity_id
_entity_poly.type
_entity_poly.pdbx_seq_one_letter_code
_entity_poly.pdbx_strand_id
1 'polypeptide(L)'
;MIPASRGFNRFSSQHSGQSKINSVGERFPINRTLMEVIKGLDGASTEMVERSKTIFFPGDPAERVYLIRRGAVRLSRVYESGEEITVALLRENSLFGVLSLLTGHRSDRFYHAIAFTRVEMITAPANSVLRAIEEDASVGLLLLQGLSSRI
;
A
#
# COMPACT_ATOMS: atom_id res chain seq x y z
N MET A 1 5.26 -12.89 -28.18
CA MET A 1 5.47 -12.71 -28.15
C MET A 1 5.71 -12.14 -28.14
N ILE A 2 5.46 -11.70 -28.34
CA ILE A 2 5.56 -11.18 -28.26
C ILE A 2 5.82 -10.68 -28.86
N PRO A 3 5.60 -10.40 -29.34
CA PRO A 3 5.82 -9.97 -29.78
C PRO A 3 6.22 -9.26 -29.72
N ALA A 4 6.23 -8.88 -29.72
CA ALA A 4 6.51 -8.50 -29.53
C ALA A 4 6.63 -7.80 -29.57
N SER A 5 6.60 -7.52 -29.78
CA SER A 5 6.53 -7.05 -29.64
C SER A 5 6.07 -6.41 -29.80
N ARG A 6 5.61 -6.41 -30.14
CA ARG A 6 5.01 -5.82 -30.09
C ARG A 6 4.77 -5.53 -29.30
N GLY A 7 5.16 -5.28 -28.69
CA GLY A 7 5.03 -5.24 -27.89
C GLY A 7 5.03 -4.85 -27.04
N PHE A 8 5.41 -4.64 -26.91
CA PHE A 8 5.33 -4.27 -26.02
C PHE A 8 5.51 -3.32 -25.93
N ASN A 9 5.52 -2.82 -26.46
CA ASN A 9 5.37 -2.04 -26.36
C ASN A 9 4.84 -1.45 -26.31
N ARG A 10 4.44 -1.49 -26.45
CA ARG A 10 3.78 -0.96 -26.36
C ARG A 10 3.50 -0.68 -25.39
N PHE A 11 3.79 -0.12 -24.72
CA PHE A 11 3.39 0.12 -23.84
C PHE A 11 3.23 1.38 -23.72
N SER A 12 2.99 2.07 -24.23
CA SER A 12 2.69 3.07 -24.20
C SER A 12 2.00 3.69 -24.67
N SER A 13 1.52 4.07 -25.00
CA SER A 13 0.84 4.51 -25.30
C SER A 13 0.18 4.86 -25.89
N GLN A 14 -0.41 5.10 -26.09
CA GLN A 14 -1.17 5.36 -26.52
C GLN A 14 -2.01 5.50 -26.26
N HIS A 15 -2.38 5.82 -25.87
CA HIS A 15 -3.36 5.83 -25.74
C HIS A 15 -3.96 6.49 -25.00
N SER A 16 -4.43 7.00 -25.04
CA SER A 16 -5.17 7.56 -24.52
C SER A 16 -5.92 7.07 -23.71
N GLY A 17 -6.10 7.37 -23.00
CA GLY A 17 -6.85 6.90 -22.20
C GLY A 17 -7.08 5.62 -22.32
N GLN A 18 -6.82 5.07 -22.75
CA GLN A 18 -7.13 3.97 -22.78
C GLN A 18 -6.27 3.32 -22.40
N SER A 19 -5.90 3.14 -21.99
CA SER A 19 -5.28 2.49 -21.50
C SER A 19 -5.12 1.16 -21.47
N LYS A 20 -4.99 0.38 -22.21
CA LYS A 20 -4.76 -0.93 -22.24
C LYS A 20 -3.39 -1.12 -22.54
N ILE A 21 -2.59 -1.63 -21.71
CA ILE A 21 -1.19 -1.62 -21.86
C ILE A 21 -0.66 -2.92 -22.29
N ASN A 22 -0.94 -3.94 -21.57
CA ASN A 22 -0.47 -5.27 -21.88
C ASN A 22 -1.60 -6.22 -21.57
N SER A 23 -1.38 -7.50 -21.67
CA SER A 23 -2.47 -8.46 -21.49
C SER A 23 -3.07 -8.36 -20.11
N VAL A 24 -2.27 -8.06 -19.09
CA VAL A 24 -2.82 -7.90 -17.76
C VAL A 24 -3.66 -6.64 -17.68
N GLY A 25 -3.17 -5.54 -18.24
CA GLY A 25 -3.90 -4.30 -18.25
C GLY A 25 -5.20 -4.42 -19.03
N GLU A 26 -5.21 -5.19 -20.09
CA GLU A 26 -6.43 -5.41 -20.86
C GLU A 26 -7.43 -6.24 -20.09
N ARG A 27 -6.93 -7.27 -19.40
CA ARG A 27 -7.80 -8.16 -18.66
C ARG A 27 -8.34 -7.53 -17.39
N PHE A 28 -7.53 -6.73 -16.73
CA PHE A 28 -7.88 -6.06 -15.49
C PHE A 28 -7.59 -4.57 -15.64
N PRO A 29 -8.48 -3.86 -16.34
CA PRO A 29 -8.23 -2.45 -16.62
C PRO A 29 -8.13 -1.67 -15.31
N ILE A 30 -6.98 -1.06 -15.11
CA ILE A 30 -6.70 -0.30 -13.90
C ILE A 30 -6.80 1.16 -14.26
N ASN A 31 -8.00 1.71 -14.14
CA ASN A 31 -8.20 3.12 -14.40
C ASN A 31 -8.55 3.88 -13.14
N ARG A 32 -8.29 3.29 -11.98
CA ARG A 32 -8.44 3.93 -10.69
C ARG A 32 -7.09 3.93 -9.99
N THR A 33 -6.86 4.91 -9.14
CA THR A 33 -5.64 4.93 -8.33
C THR A 33 -5.87 4.16 -7.05
N LEU A 34 -4.78 3.72 -6.43
CA LEU A 34 -4.87 3.05 -5.14
C LEU A 34 -5.51 3.98 -4.11
N MET A 35 -5.18 5.27 -4.18
CA MET A 35 -5.76 6.25 -3.27
C MET A 35 -7.28 6.27 -3.40
N GLU A 36 -7.79 6.26 -4.62
CA GLU A 36 -9.24 6.27 -4.84
C GLU A 36 -9.90 5.00 -4.31
N VAL A 37 -9.24 3.87 -4.51
CA VAL A 37 -9.79 2.60 -4.03
C VAL A 37 -9.87 2.59 -2.51
N ILE A 38 -8.77 2.94 -1.84
CA ILE A 38 -8.73 2.89 -0.38
C ILE A 38 -9.74 3.88 0.21
N LYS A 39 -9.82 5.08 -0.36
CA LYS A 39 -10.76 6.09 0.14
C LYS A 39 -12.21 5.63 0.05
N GLY A 40 -12.52 4.79 -0.93
CA GLY A 40 -13.88 4.33 -1.13
C GLY A 40 -14.29 3.13 -0.31
N LEU A 41 -13.38 2.56 0.47
CA LEU A 41 -13.70 1.36 1.24
C LEU A 41 -14.50 1.71 2.49
N ASP A 42 -15.32 0.74 2.93
CA ASP A 42 -16.06 0.90 4.19
C ASP A 42 -15.09 1.10 5.33
N GLY A 43 -15.36 2.11 6.13
CA GLY A 43 -14.52 2.41 7.29
C GLY A 43 -13.24 3.13 6.97
N ALA A 44 -13.07 3.59 5.73
CA ALA A 44 -11.89 4.37 5.37
C ALA A 44 -11.97 5.75 6.03
N SER A 45 -10.80 6.27 6.39
CA SER A 45 -10.72 7.60 6.97
C SER A 45 -9.35 8.21 6.67
N THR A 46 -9.24 9.50 6.91
CA THR A 46 -7.98 10.21 6.81
C THR A 46 -7.45 10.43 8.21
N GLU A 47 -6.16 10.16 8.40
CA GLU A 47 -5.50 10.38 9.68
C GLU A 47 -4.31 11.29 9.50
N MET A 48 -4.14 12.18 10.47
CA MET A 48 -2.98 13.06 10.52
C MET A 48 -2.19 12.66 11.76
N VAL A 49 -0.89 12.47 11.60
CA VAL A 49 -0.02 12.12 12.72
C VAL A 49 1.14 13.10 12.73
N GLU A 50 1.37 13.70 13.88
CA GLU A 50 2.44 14.69 14.02
C GLU A 50 3.79 14.00 14.04
N ARG A 51 4.81 14.76 13.64
CA ARG A 51 6.17 14.27 13.59
C ARG A 51 6.57 13.60 14.91
N SER A 52 7.25 12.50 14.81
CA SER A 52 7.80 11.73 15.93
C SER A 52 6.76 10.95 16.73
N LYS A 53 5.49 11.04 16.34
CA LYS A 53 4.47 10.26 17.03
C LYS A 53 4.37 8.87 16.41
N THR A 54 4.02 7.90 17.24
CA THR A 54 3.87 6.51 16.82
C THR A 54 2.54 6.29 16.13
N ILE A 55 2.58 5.57 15.02
CA ILE A 55 1.39 5.14 14.30
C ILE A 55 0.94 3.80 14.86
N PHE A 56 1.86 2.86 15.01
CA PHE A 56 1.58 1.62 15.74
C PHE A 56 2.89 1.07 16.31
N PHE A 57 2.76 0.28 17.37
CA PHE A 57 3.87 -0.38 18.01
C PHE A 57 3.95 -1.84 17.59
N PRO A 58 5.13 -2.47 17.69
CA PRO A 58 5.21 -3.92 17.53
C PRO A 58 4.28 -4.59 18.54
N GLY A 59 3.57 -5.59 18.09
CA GLY A 59 2.65 -6.31 18.95
C GLY A 59 1.23 -5.78 18.95
N ASP A 60 1.01 -4.58 18.40
CA ASP A 60 -0.35 -4.06 18.26
C ASP A 60 -1.11 -4.91 17.26
N PRO A 61 -2.43 -5.05 17.42
CA PRO A 61 -3.21 -5.79 16.43
C PRO A 61 -3.16 -5.12 15.07
N ALA A 62 -3.03 -5.93 14.03
CA ALA A 62 -2.94 -5.42 12.67
C ALA A 62 -4.33 -5.31 12.07
N GLU A 63 -5.01 -4.22 12.37
CA GLU A 63 -6.41 -4.05 11.99
C GLU A 63 -6.65 -3.12 10.83
N ARG A 64 -5.67 -2.33 10.46
CA ARG A 64 -5.85 -1.33 9.41
C ARG A 64 -4.66 -1.31 8.46
N VAL A 65 -4.94 -0.84 7.25
CA VAL A 65 -3.95 -0.65 6.19
C VAL A 65 -3.82 0.85 5.98
N TYR A 66 -2.63 1.29 5.63
CA TYR A 66 -2.31 2.72 5.52
C TYR A 66 -1.70 3.05 4.17
N LEU A 67 -2.12 4.17 3.59
CA LEU A 67 -1.52 4.69 2.37
C LEU A 67 -1.10 6.13 2.66
N ILE A 68 0.18 6.42 2.46
CA ILE A 68 0.71 7.75 2.76
C ILE A 68 0.32 8.71 1.65
N ARG A 69 -0.32 9.79 2.04
CA ARG A 69 -0.70 10.84 1.11
C ARG A 69 0.32 11.96 1.11
N ARG A 70 0.83 12.32 2.28
CA ARG A 70 1.87 13.33 2.44
C ARG A 70 2.77 12.97 3.58
N GLY A 71 4.05 13.28 3.44
CA GLY A 71 5.00 13.06 4.49
C GLY A 71 5.70 11.73 4.39
N ALA A 72 6.38 11.34 5.45
CA ALA A 72 7.18 10.12 5.47
C ALA A 72 7.00 9.38 6.78
N VAL A 73 7.04 8.05 6.68
CA VAL A 73 6.89 7.15 7.83
C VAL A 73 8.14 6.30 7.92
N ARG A 74 8.66 6.16 9.13
CA ARG A 74 9.80 5.29 9.40
C ARG A 74 9.30 3.99 10.01
N LEU A 75 9.71 2.87 9.41
CA LEU A 75 9.47 1.56 10.00
C LEU A 75 10.75 1.07 10.65
N SER A 76 10.67 0.63 11.89
CA SER A 76 11.82 0.14 12.63
C SER A 76 11.53 -1.23 13.18
N ARG A 77 12.58 -2.00 13.36
CA ARG A 77 12.50 -3.27 14.06
C ARG A 77 13.10 -3.09 15.45
N VAL A 78 12.39 -3.57 16.45
CA VAL A 78 12.83 -3.47 17.83
C VAL A 78 13.30 -4.85 18.28
N TYR A 79 14.51 -4.94 18.80
CA TYR A 79 15.10 -6.19 19.26
C TYR A 79 14.95 -6.31 20.77
N GLU A 80 15.11 -7.55 21.26
CA GLU A 80 14.97 -7.79 22.70
C GLU A 80 15.94 -6.95 23.53
N SER A 81 17.08 -6.63 22.96
CA SER A 81 18.05 -5.79 23.66
C SER A 81 17.58 -4.35 23.85
N GLY A 82 16.48 -3.99 23.21
CA GLY A 82 16.00 -2.62 23.21
C GLY A 82 16.52 -1.81 22.05
N GLU A 83 17.42 -2.38 21.27
CA GLU A 83 17.96 -1.70 20.09
C GLU A 83 16.88 -1.60 19.02
N GLU A 84 16.82 -0.46 18.36
CA GLU A 84 15.84 -0.22 17.32
C GLU A 84 16.55 0.15 16.03
N ILE A 85 16.27 -0.59 14.95
CA ILE A 85 16.94 -0.38 13.68
C ILE A 85 15.91 -0.02 12.62
N THR A 86 16.15 1.08 11.92
CA THR A 86 15.27 1.49 10.82
C THR A 86 15.41 0.51 9.66
N VAL A 87 14.29 -0.03 9.21
CA VAL A 87 14.28 -0.97 8.10
C VAL A 87 13.72 -0.36 6.84
N ALA A 88 12.95 0.73 6.93
CA ALA A 88 12.42 1.39 5.75
C ALA A 88 12.00 2.80 6.09
N LEU A 89 12.13 3.67 5.09
CA LEU A 89 11.60 5.02 5.17
C LEU A 89 10.63 5.15 4.01
N LEU A 90 9.35 5.28 4.32
CA LEU A 90 8.28 5.24 3.34
C LEU A 90 7.81 6.65 3.01
N ARG A 91 7.50 6.88 1.75
CA ARG A 91 7.13 8.21 1.26
C ARG A 91 5.73 8.21 0.70
N GLU A 92 5.35 9.31 0.06
CA GLU A 92 4.02 9.43 -0.54
C GLU A 92 3.75 8.28 -1.48
N ASN A 93 2.53 7.83 -1.47
CA ASN A 93 2.00 6.72 -2.26
C ASN A 93 2.49 5.35 -1.81
N SER A 94 3.21 5.28 -0.70
CA SER A 94 3.60 3.99 -0.12
C SER A 94 2.45 3.41 0.70
N LEU A 95 2.27 2.11 0.54
CA LEU A 95 1.29 1.35 1.30
C LEU A 95 2.03 0.61 2.41
N PHE A 96 1.49 0.62 3.61
CA PHE A 96 2.09 -0.17 4.69
C PHE A 96 1.01 -0.70 5.62
N GLY A 97 1.41 -1.61 6.49
CA GLY A 97 0.48 -2.25 7.40
C GLY A 97 -0.25 -3.43 6.79
N VAL A 98 0.16 -3.87 5.60
CA VAL A 98 -0.53 -4.92 4.87
C VAL A 98 0.07 -6.29 5.10
N LEU A 99 1.36 -6.35 5.36
CA LEU A 99 2.08 -7.62 5.35
C LEU A 99 1.54 -8.63 6.35
N SER A 100 1.33 -8.21 7.59
CA SER A 100 0.83 -9.13 8.59
C SER A 100 -0.56 -9.65 8.27
N LEU A 101 -1.33 -8.86 7.51
CA LEU A 101 -2.63 -9.28 7.08
C LEU A 101 -2.53 -10.36 6.02
N LEU A 102 -1.60 -10.22 5.10
CA LEU A 102 -1.44 -11.12 3.97
C LEU A 102 -0.77 -12.43 4.34
N THR A 103 -0.20 -12.54 5.53
CA THR A 103 0.44 -13.79 5.95
C THR A 103 -0.57 -14.83 6.42
N GLY A 104 -1.85 -14.46 6.52
CA GLY A 104 -2.88 -15.40 6.92
C GLY A 104 -3.01 -15.56 8.42
N HIS A 105 -2.26 -14.82 9.20
CA HIS A 105 -2.36 -14.86 10.64
C HIS A 105 -3.07 -13.63 11.11
N ARG A 106 -3.82 -13.78 12.22
CA ARG A 106 -4.33 -12.66 12.86
C ARG A 106 -3.20 -12.04 13.46
N SER A 107 -2.45 -11.34 12.78
CA SER A 107 -1.16 -11.04 13.18
C SER A 107 -1.06 -9.76 13.91
N ASP A 108 -0.10 -9.69 14.78
CA ASP A 108 0.31 -8.46 15.40
C ASP A 108 1.28 -7.75 14.48
N ARG A 109 1.48 -6.48 14.72
CA ARG A 109 2.45 -5.70 13.97
C ARG A 109 3.86 -6.19 14.27
N PHE A 110 4.68 -6.29 13.23
CA PHE A 110 6.08 -6.66 13.39
C PHE A 110 6.96 -5.46 13.64
N TYR A 111 6.55 -4.29 13.18
CA TYR A 111 7.41 -3.12 13.16
C TYR A 111 6.82 -2.00 13.99
N HIS A 112 7.70 -1.08 14.38
CA HIS A 112 7.31 0.17 14.99
C HIS A 112 7.18 1.18 13.85
N ALA A 113 6.02 1.75 13.66
CA ALA A 113 5.79 2.75 12.63
C ALA A 113 5.70 4.13 13.28
N ILE A 114 6.55 5.03 12.85
CA ILE A 114 6.67 6.36 13.44
C ILE A 114 6.57 7.40 12.34
N ALA A 115 5.86 8.48 12.59
CA ALA A 115 5.81 9.59 11.65
C ALA A 115 7.17 10.27 11.64
N PHE A 116 7.89 10.15 10.54
CA PHE A 116 9.21 10.75 10.40
C PHE A 116 9.08 12.26 10.18
N THR A 117 8.04 12.67 9.47
CA THR A 117 7.58 14.04 9.37
C THR A 117 6.13 14.04 9.80
N ARG A 118 5.47 15.19 9.80
CA ARG A 118 4.02 15.20 9.90
C ARG A 118 3.48 14.41 8.71
N VAL A 119 2.52 13.54 8.93
CA VAL A 119 2.03 12.60 7.93
C VAL A 119 0.52 12.72 7.80
N GLU A 120 0.07 12.71 6.56
CA GLU A 120 -1.35 12.56 6.26
C GLU A 120 -1.52 11.22 5.55
N MET A 121 -2.40 10.38 6.07
CA MET A 121 -2.60 9.02 5.55
C MET A 121 -4.08 8.77 5.31
N ILE A 122 -4.35 7.94 4.31
CA ILE A 122 -5.67 7.33 4.14
C ILE A 122 -5.55 5.94 4.73
N THR A 123 -6.50 5.57 5.57
CA THR A 123 -6.45 4.25 6.21
C THR A 123 -7.82 3.58 6.07
N ALA A 124 -7.81 2.26 6.05
CA ALA A 124 -9.04 1.48 5.95
C ALA A 124 -8.89 0.19 6.74
N PRO A 125 -10.01 -0.37 7.21
CA PRO A 125 -9.96 -1.65 7.90
C PRO A 125 -9.42 -2.74 6.98
N ALA A 126 -8.63 -3.61 7.56
CA ALA A 126 -8.04 -4.72 6.84
C ALA A 126 -9.08 -5.59 6.16
N ASN A 127 -10.19 -5.84 6.83
CA ASN A 127 -11.25 -6.68 6.26
C ASN A 127 -11.88 -6.05 5.03
N SER A 128 -11.99 -4.74 5.00
CA SER A 128 -12.53 -4.05 3.83
C SER A 128 -11.61 -4.21 2.64
N VAL A 129 -10.30 -4.16 2.89
CA VAL A 129 -9.31 -4.35 1.83
C VAL A 129 -9.40 -5.77 1.27
N LEU A 130 -9.46 -6.76 2.16
CA LEU A 130 -9.54 -8.15 1.73
C LEU A 130 -10.80 -8.41 0.89
N ARG A 131 -11.93 -7.87 1.33
CA ARG A 131 -13.16 -8.02 0.56
C ARG A 131 -13.04 -7.38 -0.81
N ALA A 132 -12.41 -6.22 -0.88
CA ALA A 132 -12.24 -5.54 -2.16
C ALA A 132 -11.41 -6.39 -3.12
N ILE A 133 -10.36 -7.04 -2.62
CA ILE A 133 -9.53 -7.92 -3.44
C ILE A 133 -10.35 -9.12 -3.94
N GLU A 134 -11.17 -9.68 -3.07
CA GLU A 134 -12.00 -10.82 -3.45
C GLU A 134 -13.01 -10.47 -4.52
N GLU A 135 -13.53 -9.25 -4.47
CA GLU A 135 -14.53 -8.81 -5.42
C GLU A 135 -13.94 -8.34 -6.74
N ASP A 136 -12.71 -7.86 -6.72
CA ASP A 136 -12.07 -7.30 -7.90
C ASP A 136 -10.57 -7.50 -7.82
N ALA A 137 -10.07 -8.46 -8.58
CA ALA A 137 -8.66 -8.81 -8.53
C ALA A 137 -7.74 -7.66 -8.92
N SER A 138 -8.24 -6.67 -9.66
CA SER A 138 -7.40 -5.53 -10.04
C SER A 138 -6.99 -4.71 -8.82
N VAL A 139 -7.76 -4.79 -7.73
CA VAL A 139 -7.39 -4.13 -6.48
C VAL A 139 -6.07 -4.69 -5.96
N GLY A 140 -5.89 -6.01 -6.09
CA GLY A 140 -4.63 -6.64 -5.67
C GLY A 140 -3.44 -6.11 -6.45
N LEU A 141 -3.62 -5.85 -7.75
CA LEU A 141 -2.54 -5.27 -8.56
C LEU A 141 -2.19 -3.86 -8.10
N LEU A 142 -3.20 -3.07 -7.75
CA LEU A 142 -2.95 -1.72 -7.23
C LEU A 142 -2.20 -1.77 -5.92
N LEU A 143 -2.53 -2.74 -5.06
CA LEU A 143 -1.82 -2.90 -3.79
C LEU A 143 -0.35 -3.25 -4.02
N LEU A 144 -0.08 -4.12 -4.99
CA LEU A 144 1.30 -4.45 -5.33
C LEU A 144 2.06 -3.23 -5.80
N GLN A 145 1.41 -2.36 -6.57
CA GLN A 145 2.04 -1.13 -7.00
C GLN A 145 2.37 -0.23 -5.80
N GLY A 146 1.46 -0.15 -4.84
CA GLY A 146 1.71 0.64 -3.65
C GLY A 146 2.85 0.12 -2.82
N LEU A 147 3.02 -1.20 -2.77
CA LEU A 147 4.14 -1.80 -2.06
C LEU A 147 5.45 -1.57 -2.79
N SER A 148 5.44 -1.66 -4.12
CA SER A 148 6.66 -1.51 -4.89
C SER A 148 7.18 -0.08 -4.88
N SER A 149 6.34 0.90 -4.56
CA SER A 149 6.77 2.29 -4.55
C SER A 149 7.78 2.58 -3.46
N ARG A 150 7.97 1.65 -2.52
CA ARG A 150 8.97 1.86 -1.47
C ARG A 150 10.38 1.50 -1.95
N ILE A 151 10.48 0.95 -3.14
CA ILE A 151 11.76 0.66 -3.74
C ILE A 151 12.23 1.82 -4.61
#